data_a68fcf4d3b53db05a872ec8a6f21b8ff
#
_entry.id   a68fcf4d3b53db05a872ec8a6f21b8ff
#
_cell.length_a   1.000
_cell.length_b   1.000
_cell.length_c   1.000
_cell.angle_alpha   90.00
_cell.angle_beta   90.00
_cell.angle_gamma   90.00
#
_symmetry.space_group_name_H-M   'P 1'
#
loop_
_entity.id
_entity.type
_entity.pdbx_description
1 polymer ?
#
loop_
_entity_poly.entity_id
_entity_poly.type
_entity_poly.pdbx_seq_one_letter_code
_entity_poly.pdbx_strand_id
1 'polypeptide(L)'
;DKYYRNDILSLGPRQRVTRKIPFLCGARGYYRIRGLDLVAADLFLTREMIAEAEADTTLYVYPRPAAGVELDTALQKLIGEILAKRHMLEDPFEYRGIREYAAFDEMKTINWKATARMGELMVNMRNFTSLRAVRIFLNLEDSGILKNDRLVELCISIAVRFAGELLGQGIRVAIYANGRDVLTGEPMKMQPSAAPGHMESINRAFARLDLEKEVYPFSEVFERELEEEGKDIATLFLSVDRSAAFQELIRHFA
;
A
#
# COMPACT_ATOMS: atom_id res chain seq x y z
N ASP A 1 21.21 10.53 -22.89
CA ASP A 1 20.18 10.89 -21.91
C ASP A 1 18.84 10.31 -22.32
N LYS A 2 18.32 9.35 -21.59
CA LYS A 2 17.13 8.57 -21.98
C LYS A 2 15.82 9.38 -21.93
N TYR A 3 15.89 10.60 -21.39
CA TYR A 3 14.75 11.49 -21.12
C TYR A 3 14.77 12.79 -21.91
N TYR A 4 15.81 13.02 -22.71
CA TYR A 4 15.91 14.20 -23.55
C TYR A 4 15.24 13.96 -24.89
N ARG A 5 14.21 14.74 -25.20
CA ARG A 5 13.53 14.75 -26.50
C ARG A 5 13.73 16.09 -27.17
N ASN A 6 14.37 16.09 -28.28
CA ASN A 6 14.51 17.26 -29.12
C ASN A 6 13.37 17.30 -30.14
N ASP A 7 12.58 18.36 -30.12
CA ASP A 7 11.48 18.57 -31.07
C ASP A 7 11.71 19.85 -31.84
N ILE A 8 11.99 19.72 -33.14
CA ILE A 8 12.34 20.85 -34.00
C ILE A 8 11.06 21.46 -34.58
N LEU A 9 10.90 22.76 -34.42
CA LEU A 9 9.74 23.53 -34.86
C LEU A 9 10.18 24.70 -35.72
N SER A 10 9.47 24.96 -36.81
CA SER A 10 9.60 26.19 -37.59
C SER A 10 8.37 27.07 -37.37
N LEU A 11 8.57 28.34 -37.04
CA LEU A 11 7.52 29.32 -36.75
C LEU A 11 7.63 30.49 -37.72
N GLY A 12 6.56 30.76 -38.46
CA GLY A 12 6.42 31.96 -39.25
C GLY A 12 5.97 33.18 -38.42
N PRO A 13 6.00 34.39 -39.00
CA PRO A 13 5.55 35.60 -38.31
C PRO A 13 4.09 35.49 -37.85
N ARG A 14 3.81 35.81 -36.56
CA ARG A 14 2.48 35.74 -35.92
C ARG A 14 1.86 34.35 -35.89
N GLN A 15 2.64 33.30 -36.07
CA GLN A 15 2.17 31.92 -36.01
C GLN A 15 2.24 31.41 -34.57
N ARG A 16 1.21 30.68 -34.16
CA ARG A 16 1.16 29.93 -32.89
C ARG A 16 1.08 28.44 -33.19
N VAL A 17 1.97 27.66 -32.59
CA VAL A 17 1.95 26.21 -32.68
C VAL A 17 1.67 25.63 -31.32
N THR A 18 0.70 24.71 -31.24
CA THR A 18 0.42 23.92 -30.05
C THR A 18 0.71 22.47 -30.36
N ARG A 19 1.58 21.85 -29.57
CA ARG A 19 1.89 20.42 -29.69
C ARG A 19 1.46 19.65 -28.44
N LYS A 20 0.88 18.46 -28.69
CA LYS A 20 0.63 17.46 -27.68
C LYS A 20 1.69 16.36 -27.81
N ILE A 21 2.54 16.22 -26.83
CA ILE A 21 3.61 15.23 -26.84
C ILE A 21 3.17 14.05 -25.96
N PRO A 22 2.83 12.89 -26.56
CA PRO A 22 2.56 11.69 -25.79
C PRO A 22 3.87 11.13 -25.23
N PHE A 23 3.85 10.72 -23.97
CA PHE A 23 4.96 9.99 -23.36
C PHE A 23 4.43 8.78 -22.61
N LEU A 24 5.23 7.71 -22.57
CA LEU A 24 4.94 6.48 -21.85
C LEU A 24 5.86 6.41 -20.64
N CYS A 25 5.25 6.24 -19.48
CA CYS A 25 5.98 6.01 -18.26
C CYS A 25 6.34 4.52 -18.17
N GLY A 26 7.62 4.21 -18.21
CA GLY A 26 8.12 2.83 -18.17
C GLY A 26 8.23 2.24 -16.76
N ALA A 27 8.39 3.09 -15.75
CA ALA A 27 8.54 2.71 -14.34
C ALA A 27 7.65 3.58 -13.46
N ARG A 28 7.22 3.04 -12.30
CA ARG A 28 6.55 3.86 -11.29
C ARG A 28 7.49 4.93 -10.77
N GLY A 29 6.96 6.01 -10.26
CA GLY A 29 7.80 7.06 -9.72
C GLY A 29 7.08 8.38 -9.52
N TYR A 30 7.78 9.27 -8.85
CA TYR A 30 7.43 10.66 -8.69
C TYR A 30 8.33 11.49 -9.59
N TYR A 31 7.75 12.08 -10.62
CA TYR A 31 8.47 12.85 -11.63
C TYR A 31 8.05 14.32 -11.55
N ARG A 32 9.04 15.21 -11.62
CA ARG A 32 8.80 16.65 -11.65
C ARG A 32 9.38 17.24 -12.92
N ILE A 33 8.54 17.84 -13.74
CA ILE A 33 8.95 18.62 -14.90
C ILE A 33 9.17 20.04 -14.42
N ARG A 34 10.42 20.49 -14.42
CA ARG A 34 10.82 21.79 -13.88
C ARG A 34 10.80 22.89 -14.93
N GLY A 35 10.92 22.54 -16.21
CA GLY A 35 10.97 23.51 -17.28
C GLY A 35 11.19 22.89 -18.64
N LEU A 36 11.26 23.76 -19.62
CA LEU A 36 11.56 23.44 -21.01
C LEU A 36 12.64 24.40 -21.48
N ASP A 37 13.70 23.88 -22.06
CA ASP A 37 14.71 24.67 -22.73
C ASP A 37 14.28 24.91 -24.18
N LEU A 38 14.09 26.16 -24.56
CA LEU A 38 13.76 26.58 -25.90
C LEU A 38 15.02 27.11 -26.57
N VAL A 39 15.50 26.41 -27.57
CA VAL A 39 16.62 26.86 -28.39
C VAL A 39 16.05 27.39 -29.71
N ALA A 40 16.19 28.67 -29.96
CA ALA A 40 15.79 29.31 -31.21
C ALA A 40 17.03 29.71 -31.97
N ALA A 41 17.08 29.37 -33.26
CA ALA A 41 18.13 29.80 -34.18
C ALA A 41 17.55 30.68 -35.30
N ASP A 42 18.34 31.56 -35.80
CA ASP A 42 17.99 32.33 -37.01
C ASP A 42 18.01 31.43 -38.27
N LEU A 43 17.47 31.95 -39.35
CA LEU A 43 17.34 31.21 -40.61
C LEU A 43 18.68 30.71 -41.19
N PHE A 44 19.77 31.36 -40.83
CA PHE A 44 21.13 31.04 -41.26
C PHE A 44 21.96 30.32 -40.21
N LEU A 45 21.35 29.99 -39.06
CA LEU A 45 22.04 29.35 -37.95
C LEU A 45 23.27 30.14 -37.43
N THR A 46 23.25 31.46 -37.62
CA THR A 46 24.36 32.34 -37.20
C THR A 46 24.22 32.78 -35.74
N ARG A 47 23.01 32.76 -35.20
CA ARG A 47 22.73 33.09 -33.80
C ARG A 47 21.77 32.09 -33.20
N GLU A 48 22.15 31.61 -32.01
CA GLU A 48 21.26 30.81 -31.16
C GLU A 48 20.88 31.64 -29.94
N MET A 49 19.60 31.57 -29.58
CA MET A 49 19.02 32.12 -28.35
C MET A 49 18.46 30.99 -27.55
N ILE A 50 18.87 30.89 -26.32
CA ILE A 50 18.35 29.92 -25.35
C ILE A 50 17.40 30.66 -24.41
N ALA A 51 16.19 30.20 -24.30
CA ALA A 51 15.20 30.70 -23.33
C ALA A 51 14.68 29.52 -22.51
N GLU A 52 14.73 29.68 -21.19
CA GLU A 52 14.15 28.73 -20.26
C GLU A 52 12.70 29.12 -20.01
N ALA A 53 11.79 28.17 -20.20
CA ALA A 53 10.39 28.31 -19.80
C ALA A 53 10.16 27.47 -18.55
N GLU A 54 9.95 28.13 -17.44
CA GLU A 54 9.65 27.45 -16.17
C GLU A 54 8.30 26.71 -16.26
N ALA A 55 8.30 25.46 -15.83
CA ALA A 55 7.11 24.66 -15.63
C ALA A 55 7.26 23.90 -14.32
N ASP A 56 6.26 23.91 -13.48
CA ASP A 56 6.25 23.12 -12.26
C ASP A 56 5.08 22.14 -12.31
N THR A 57 5.31 21.01 -12.95
CA THR A 57 4.31 19.97 -13.10
C THR A 57 4.80 18.68 -12.47
N THR A 58 4.01 18.11 -11.58
CA THR A 58 4.32 16.83 -10.93
C THR A 58 3.47 15.71 -11.52
N LEU A 59 4.11 14.57 -11.74
CA LEU A 59 3.50 13.38 -12.29
C LEU A 59 3.73 12.21 -11.31
N TYR A 60 2.65 11.54 -10.94
CA TYR A 60 2.69 10.30 -10.19
C TYR A 60 2.44 9.14 -11.12
N VAL A 61 3.43 8.30 -11.30
CA VAL A 61 3.29 7.05 -12.05
C VAL A 61 3.06 5.93 -11.05
N TYR A 62 1.84 5.43 -11.02
CA TYR A 62 1.40 4.43 -10.06
C TYR A 62 1.99 3.05 -10.39
N PRO A 63 2.25 2.21 -9.36
CA PRO A 63 2.62 0.82 -9.58
C PRO A 63 1.47 0.07 -10.24
N ARG A 64 1.83 -0.89 -11.10
CA ARG A 64 0.84 -1.79 -11.69
C ARG A 64 0.56 -2.91 -10.70
N PRO A 65 -0.72 -3.23 -10.41
CA PRO A 65 -1.05 -4.39 -9.61
C PRO A 65 -0.50 -5.67 -10.26
N ALA A 66 0.08 -6.55 -9.46
CA ALA A 66 0.53 -7.84 -9.95
C ALA A 66 -0.65 -8.67 -10.47
N ALA A 67 -0.43 -9.44 -11.54
CA ALA A 67 -1.42 -10.32 -12.13
C ALA A 67 -0.81 -11.72 -12.34
N GLY A 68 -1.62 -12.76 -12.21
CA GLY A 68 -1.23 -14.14 -12.44
C GLY A 68 -2.16 -15.11 -11.73
N VAL A 69 -2.52 -16.21 -12.38
CA VAL A 69 -3.48 -17.21 -11.85
C VAL A 69 -3.05 -17.77 -10.50
N GLU A 70 -1.77 -18.08 -10.33
CA GLU A 70 -1.22 -18.60 -9.08
C GLU A 70 -1.31 -17.56 -7.95
N LEU A 71 -1.00 -16.31 -8.27
CA LEU A 71 -1.12 -15.21 -7.33
C LEU A 71 -2.57 -14.96 -6.93
N ASP A 72 -3.49 -14.96 -7.89
CA ASP A 72 -4.92 -14.76 -7.64
C ASP A 72 -5.47 -15.86 -6.72
N THR A 73 -5.08 -17.11 -6.94
CA THR A 73 -5.47 -18.25 -6.07
C THR A 73 -4.91 -18.08 -4.65
N ALA A 74 -3.63 -17.72 -4.52
CA ALA A 74 -2.99 -17.50 -3.22
C ALA A 74 -3.64 -16.31 -2.47
N LEU A 75 -3.92 -15.21 -3.16
CA LEU A 75 -4.57 -14.04 -2.59
C LEU A 75 -6.00 -14.35 -2.13
N GLN A 76 -6.79 -15.05 -2.95
CA GLN A 76 -8.14 -15.46 -2.56
C GLN A 76 -8.14 -16.34 -1.31
N LYS A 77 -7.18 -17.27 -1.19
CA LYS A 77 -7.03 -18.11 0.00
C LYS A 77 -6.70 -17.25 1.23
N LEU A 78 -5.71 -16.36 1.15
CA LEU A 78 -5.33 -15.46 2.24
C LEU A 78 -6.49 -14.55 2.66
N ILE A 79 -7.20 -13.96 1.71
CA ILE A 79 -8.36 -13.11 1.99
C ILE A 79 -9.48 -13.93 2.63
N GLY A 80 -9.71 -15.16 2.15
CA GLY A 80 -10.66 -16.09 2.77
C GLY A 80 -10.33 -16.40 4.23
N GLU A 81 -9.06 -16.65 4.55
CA GLU A 81 -8.59 -16.87 5.93
C GLU A 81 -8.78 -15.62 6.80
N ILE A 82 -8.47 -14.43 6.27
CA ILE A 82 -8.68 -13.14 6.95
C ILE A 82 -10.17 -12.92 7.23
N LEU A 83 -11.02 -13.15 6.24
CA LEU A 83 -12.48 -13.00 6.39
C LEU A 83 -13.06 -14.02 7.37
N ALA A 84 -12.57 -15.27 7.35
CA ALA A 84 -12.98 -16.29 8.31
C ALA A 84 -12.60 -15.88 9.75
N LYS A 85 -11.39 -15.39 9.97
CA LYS A 85 -10.96 -14.83 11.28
C LYS A 85 -11.82 -13.63 11.70
N ARG A 86 -12.26 -12.79 10.76
CA ARG A 86 -13.15 -11.66 11.03
C ARG A 86 -14.48 -12.10 11.69
N HIS A 87 -14.98 -13.28 11.36
CA HIS A 87 -16.23 -13.80 11.89
C HIS A 87 -16.06 -14.72 13.12
N MET A 88 -14.84 -15.15 13.43
CA MET A 88 -14.59 -16.12 14.51
C MET A 88 -14.16 -15.51 15.84
N LEU A 89 -13.74 -14.26 15.87
CA LEU A 89 -13.33 -13.58 17.11
C LEU A 89 -14.56 -12.99 17.81
N GLU A 90 -15.15 -13.76 18.73
CA GLU A 90 -16.10 -13.21 19.70
C GLU A 90 -15.36 -12.26 20.66
N ASP A 91 -15.82 -11.03 20.78
CA ASP A 91 -15.34 -10.14 21.83
C ASP A 91 -15.95 -10.55 23.17
N PRO A 92 -15.16 -11.08 24.12
CA PRO A 92 -15.67 -11.48 25.41
C PRO A 92 -16.17 -10.31 26.26
N PHE A 93 -15.84 -9.07 25.91
CA PHE A 93 -16.18 -7.85 26.67
C PHE A 93 -17.32 -7.05 26.04
N GLU A 94 -17.65 -7.24 24.78
CA GLU A 94 -18.71 -6.51 24.10
C GLU A 94 -20.03 -7.29 24.14
N TYR A 95 -20.87 -6.89 25.10
CA TYR A 95 -22.18 -7.47 25.34
C TYR A 95 -23.23 -6.84 24.44
N ARG A 96 -23.80 -7.63 23.52
CA ARG A 96 -24.85 -7.17 22.60
C ARG A 96 -26.24 -7.27 23.18
N GLY A 97 -26.49 -8.24 24.04
CA GLY A 97 -27.81 -8.50 24.59
C GLY A 97 -28.00 -9.94 25.04
N ILE A 98 -29.22 -10.29 25.35
CA ILE A 98 -29.66 -11.62 25.75
C ILE A 98 -30.71 -12.10 24.77
N ARG A 99 -30.64 -13.36 24.35
CA ARG A 99 -31.70 -14.05 23.58
C ARG A 99 -32.00 -15.40 24.18
N GLU A 100 -33.08 -16.00 23.74
CA GLU A 100 -33.42 -17.37 24.10
C GLU A 100 -32.38 -18.38 23.60
N TYR A 101 -32.16 -19.43 24.36
CA TYR A 101 -31.25 -20.52 24.04
C TYR A 101 -31.78 -21.33 22.86
N ALA A 102 -30.92 -21.63 21.90
CA ALA A 102 -31.19 -22.54 20.81
C ALA A 102 -30.31 -23.80 20.92
N ALA A 103 -30.78 -24.93 20.36
CA ALA A 103 -30.12 -26.23 20.54
C ALA A 103 -28.66 -26.32 20.05
N PHE A 104 -28.23 -25.34 19.24
CA PHE A 104 -26.86 -25.23 18.73
C PHE A 104 -25.95 -24.31 19.57
N ASP A 105 -26.50 -23.67 20.64
CA ASP A 105 -25.71 -22.80 21.49
C ASP A 105 -24.89 -23.61 22.49
N GLU A 106 -23.67 -23.13 22.75
CA GLU A 106 -22.82 -23.75 23.75
C GLU A 106 -23.32 -23.45 25.17
N MET A 107 -23.38 -24.46 26.03
CA MET A 107 -23.85 -24.30 27.42
C MET A 107 -23.08 -23.28 28.24
N LYS A 108 -21.80 -23.04 27.90
CA LYS A 108 -20.97 -22.01 28.56
C LYS A 108 -21.45 -20.57 28.31
N THR A 109 -22.29 -20.33 27.29
CA THR A 109 -22.85 -19.01 26.97
C THR A 109 -24.12 -18.68 27.71
N ILE A 110 -24.68 -19.62 28.50
CA ILE A 110 -25.91 -19.44 29.25
C ILE A 110 -25.74 -18.35 30.31
N ASN A 111 -26.65 -17.39 30.29
CA ASN A 111 -26.78 -16.37 31.31
C ASN A 111 -27.72 -16.83 32.40
N TRP A 112 -27.17 -17.49 33.41
CA TRP A 112 -27.94 -18.04 34.55
C TRP A 112 -28.77 -16.99 35.29
N LYS A 113 -28.29 -15.73 35.35
CA LYS A 113 -29.00 -14.63 35.99
C LYS A 113 -30.23 -14.20 35.20
N ALA A 114 -30.14 -14.16 33.90
CA ALA A 114 -31.26 -13.86 33.02
C ALA A 114 -32.25 -15.02 32.97
N THR A 115 -31.74 -16.25 32.85
CA THR A 115 -32.52 -17.50 32.93
C THR A 115 -33.39 -17.55 34.16
N ALA A 116 -32.83 -17.24 35.34
CA ALA A 116 -33.57 -17.22 36.59
C ALA A 116 -34.67 -16.15 36.67
N ARG A 117 -34.55 -15.07 35.90
CA ARG A 117 -35.55 -13.98 35.86
C ARG A 117 -36.66 -14.23 34.84
N MET A 118 -36.31 -14.83 33.71
CA MET A 118 -37.22 -15.02 32.58
C MET A 118 -37.95 -16.38 32.65
N GLY A 119 -37.41 -17.35 33.39
CA GLY A 119 -37.96 -18.69 33.46
C GLY A 119 -37.60 -19.60 32.30
N GLU A 120 -36.88 -19.10 31.32
CA GLU A 120 -36.43 -19.79 30.10
C GLU A 120 -34.91 -19.67 29.98
N LEU A 121 -34.27 -20.66 29.32
CA LEU A 121 -32.83 -20.63 29.13
C LEU A 121 -32.45 -19.45 28.22
N MET A 122 -31.63 -18.55 28.74
CA MET A 122 -31.16 -17.35 28.07
C MET A 122 -29.66 -17.41 27.85
N VAL A 123 -29.20 -16.97 26.69
CA VAL A 123 -27.78 -16.89 26.31
C VAL A 123 -27.33 -15.46 26.13
N ASN A 124 -26.10 -15.19 26.54
CA ASN A 124 -25.44 -13.92 26.24
C ASN A 124 -25.07 -13.87 24.75
N MET A 125 -25.59 -12.87 24.05
CA MET A 125 -25.12 -12.50 22.71
C MET A 125 -23.88 -11.62 22.86
N ARG A 126 -22.79 -12.05 22.28
CA ARG A 126 -21.56 -11.25 22.19
C ARG A 126 -21.46 -10.64 20.80
N ASN A 127 -20.89 -9.48 20.70
CA ASN A 127 -20.48 -8.96 19.41
C ASN A 127 -19.25 -9.72 18.94
N PHE A 128 -19.21 -10.01 17.65
CA PHE A 128 -17.98 -10.49 17.04
C PHE A 128 -17.06 -9.29 16.87
N THR A 129 -15.90 -9.31 17.48
CA THR A 129 -14.87 -8.34 17.16
C THR A 129 -14.41 -8.64 15.76
N SER A 130 -14.89 -7.86 14.80
CA SER A 130 -14.40 -7.97 13.44
C SER A 130 -12.95 -7.51 13.39
N LEU A 131 -12.10 -8.27 12.72
CA LEU A 131 -10.74 -7.84 12.36
C LEU A 131 -10.80 -6.37 11.91
N ARG A 132 -10.18 -5.47 12.68
CA ARG A 132 -10.34 -4.02 12.47
C ARG A 132 -9.56 -3.53 11.26
N ALA A 133 -8.42 -4.15 10.99
CA ALA A 133 -7.56 -3.78 9.87
C ALA A 133 -6.62 -4.91 9.45
N VAL A 134 -6.07 -4.79 8.27
CA VAL A 134 -4.93 -5.57 7.81
C VAL A 134 -3.74 -4.64 7.64
N ARG A 135 -2.62 -5.03 8.18
CA ARG A 135 -1.35 -4.33 8.12
C ARG A 135 -0.43 -5.06 7.17
N ILE A 136 0.10 -4.35 6.20
CA ILE A 136 1.05 -4.88 5.22
C ILE A 136 2.40 -4.25 5.52
N PHE A 137 3.37 -5.06 5.93
CA PHE A 137 4.77 -4.66 6.03
C PHE A 137 5.52 -5.08 4.78
N LEU A 138 6.15 -4.11 4.15
CA LEU A 138 6.96 -4.29 2.97
C LEU A 138 8.44 -4.08 3.33
N ASN A 139 9.20 -5.16 3.38
CA ASN A 139 10.63 -5.12 3.55
C ASN A 139 11.32 -5.02 2.19
N LEU A 140 12.02 -3.92 1.98
CA LEU A 140 12.77 -3.62 0.75
C LEU A 140 14.26 -3.89 0.91
N GLU A 141 14.72 -4.41 2.07
CA GLU A 141 16.09 -4.88 2.23
C GLU A 141 16.31 -6.06 1.28
N ASP A 142 17.44 -6.02 0.62
CA ASP A 142 17.94 -7.13 -0.19
C ASP A 142 19.33 -7.49 0.34
N SER A 143 19.39 -8.62 1.04
CA SER A 143 20.65 -9.17 1.58
C SER A 143 21.52 -9.84 0.50
N GLY A 144 21.08 -9.84 -0.75
CA GLY A 144 21.80 -10.38 -1.89
C GLY A 144 23.05 -9.54 -2.25
N ILE A 145 24.03 -10.20 -2.88
CA ILE A 145 25.24 -9.51 -3.39
C ILE A 145 24.88 -8.49 -4.48
N LEU A 146 23.83 -8.77 -5.24
CA LEU A 146 23.29 -7.88 -6.27
C LEU A 146 21.84 -7.56 -5.95
N LYS A 147 21.56 -6.26 -5.78
CA LYS A 147 20.19 -5.78 -5.54
C LYS A 147 19.27 -6.16 -6.70
N ASN A 148 18.15 -6.81 -6.38
CA ASN A 148 17.19 -7.25 -7.37
C ASN A 148 15.95 -6.33 -7.40
N ASP A 149 16.09 -5.19 -8.07
CA ASP A 149 15.01 -4.20 -8.17
C ASP A 149 13.71 -4.79 -8.77
N ARG A 150 13.82 -5.82 -9.61
CA ARG A 150 12.63 -6.47 -10.19
C ARG A 150 11.81 -7.22 -9.13
N LEU A 151 12.47 -7.87 -8.17
CA LEU A 151 11.76 -8.55 -7.07
C LEU A 151 11.15 -7.55 -6.11
N VAL A 152 11.86 -6.45 -5.83
CA VAL A 152 11.33 -5.35 -5.00
C VAL A 152 10.10 -4.74 -5.65
N GLU A 153 10.14 -4.45 -6.95
CA GLU A 153 8.99 -3.95 -7.73
C GLU A 153 7.83 -4.96 -7.76
N LEU A 154 8.13 -6.25 -7.82
CA LEU A 154 7.12 -7.29 -7.74
C LEU A 154 6.44 -7.30 -6.37
N CYS A 155 7.19 -7.18 -5.26
CA CYS A 155 6.63 -7.08 -3.92
C CYS A 155 5.69 -5.86 -3.79
N ILE A 156 6.08 -4.71 -4.34
CA ILE A 156 5.24 -3.52 -4.39
C ILE A 156 3.96 -3.78 -5.20
N SER A 157 4.08 -4.42 -6.36
CA SER A 157 2.95 -4.77 -7.22
C SER A 157 1.96 -5.73 -6.54
N ILE A 158 2.48 -6.69 -5.76
CA ILE A 158 1.69 -7.60 -4.92
C ILE A 158 1.01 -6.84 -3.78
N ALA A 159 1.73 -5.95 -3.09
CA ALA A 159 1.16 -5.13 -2.02
C ALA A 159 -0.03 -4.29 -2.51
N VAL A 160 0.11 -3.65 -3.67
CA VAL A 160 -0.95 -2.85 -4.30
C VAL A 160 -2.16 -3.72 -4.67
N ARG A 161 -1.93 -4.91 -5.26
CA ARG A 161 -3.00 -5.84 -5.60
C ARG A 161 -3.76 -6.28 -4.36
N PHE A 162 -3.04 -6.69 -3.32
CA PHE A 162 -3.63 -7.15 -2.07
C PHE A 162 -4.39 -6.05 -1.34
N ALA A 163 -3.81 -4.85 -1.26
CA ALA A 163 -4.50 -3.69 -0.70
C ALA A 163 -5.81 -3.37 -1.43
N GLY A 164 -5.80 -3.43 -2.76
CA GLY A 164 -7.01 -3.19 -3.57
C GLY A 164 -8.12 -4.21 -3.30
N GLU A 165 -7.78 -5.50 -3.19
CA GLU A 165 -8.74 -6.56 -2.88
C GLU A 165 -9.33 -6.41 -1.47
N LEU A 166 -8.49 -6.12 -0.47
CA LEU A 166 -8.94 -5.90 0.92
C LEU A 166 -9.86 -4.68 1.03
N LEU A 167 -9.48 -3.57 0.40
CA LEU A 167 -10.31 -2.36 0.37
C LEU A 167 -11.65 -2.61 -0.37
N GLY A 168 -11.63 -3.42 -1.42
CA GLY A 168 -12.83 -3.87 -2.12
C GLY A 168 -13.80 -4.66 -1.23
N GLN A 169 -13.28 -5.35 -0.21
CA GLN A 169 -14.04 -6.06 0.82
C GLN A 169 -14.40 -5.19 2.04
N GLY A 170 -14.12 -3.88 1.97
CA GLY A 170 -14.36 -2.95 3.07
C GLY A 170 -13.46 -3.16 4.28
N ILE A 171 -12.31 -3.82 4.11
CA ILE A 171 -11.32 -4.04 5.16
C ILE A 171 -10.37 -2.84 5.19
N ARG A 172 -10.12 -2.30 6.38
CA ARG A 172 -9.15 -1.22 6.57
C ARG A 172 -7.73 -1.74 6.31
N VAL A 173 -6.96 -1.00 5.53
CA VAL A 173 -5.58 -1.37 5.16
C VAL A 173 -4.61 -0.32 5.66
N ALA A 174 -3.56 -0.79 6.34
CA ALA A 174 -2.36 -0.02 6.65
C ALA A 174 -1.18 -0.57 5.86
N ILE A 175 -0.24 0.28 5.45
CA ILE A 175 0.96 -0.14 4.75
C ILE A 175 2.17 0.58 5.34
N TYR A 176 3.20 -0.20 5.66
CA TYR A 176 4.47 0.27 6.16
C TYR A 176 5.60 -0.29 5.31
N ALA A 177 6.51 0.54 4.87
CA ALA A 177 7.69 0.12 4.14
C ALA A 177 8.94 0.84 4.67
N ASN A 178 10.05 0.14 4.70
CA ASN A 178 11.32 0.69 5.15
C ASN A 178 12.06 1.52 4.07
N GLY A 179 11.46 1.70 2.89
CA GLY A 179 11.99 2.59 1.85
C GLY A 179 11.67 4.06 2.14
N ARG A 180 12.48 4.95 1.58
CA ARG A 180 12.36 6.41 1.78
C ARG A 180 11.35 7.04 0.84
N ASP A 181 10.49 7.90 1.37
CA ASP A 181 9.63 8.78 0.58
C ASP A 181 10.50 9.92 -0.02
N VAL A 182 10.40 10.16 -1.33
CA VAL A 182 11.16 11.19 -2.05
C VAL A 182 10.95 12.60 -1.49
N LEU A 183 9.75 12.89 -0.96
CA LEU A 183 9.39 14.22 -0.47
C LEU A 183 9.77 14.44 0.99
N THR A 184 9.55 13.46 1.85
CA THR A 184 9.79 13.59 3.30
C THR A 184 11.13 13.04 3.74
N GLY A 185 11.70 12.11 2.98
CA GLY A 185 12.89 11.35 3.36
C GLY A 185 12.66 10.27 4.41
N GLU A 186 11.45 10.21 4.99
CA GLU A 186 11.06 9.27 6.04
C GLU A 186 10.61 7.91 5.47
N PRO A 187 10.54 6.84 6.29
CA PRO A 187 9.95 5.58 5.88
C PRO A 187 8.49 5.75 5.49
N MET A 188 8.05 4.97 4.49
CA MET A 188 6.66 5.03 4.03
C MET A 188 5.72 4.50 5.12
N LYS A 189 4.76 5.33 5.53
CA LYS A 189 3.73 5.00 6.52
C LYS A 189 2.35 5.40 6.03
N MET A 190 1.43 4.44 5.94
CA MET A 190 0.02 4.64 5.62
C MET A 190 -0.84 4.06 6.72
N GLN A 191 -1.56 4.94 7.42
CA GLN A 191 -2.44 4.56 8.54
C GLN A 191 -3.64 3.72 8.09
N PRO A 192 -4.20 2.85 8.97
CA PRO A 192 -5.32 1.99 8.64
C PRO A 192 -6.56 2.77 8.23
N SER A 193 -7.01 2.64 6.99
CA SER A 193 -8.21 3.28 6.48
C SER A 193 -8.89 2.43 5.42
N ALA A 194 -10.21 2.59 5.26
CA ALA A 194 -11.01 2.10 4.14
C ALA A 194 -11.82 3.24 3.51
N ALA A 195 -11.44 4.50 3.76
CA ALA A 195 -12.12 5.67 3.22
C ALA A 195 -12.02 5.72 1.68
N PRO A 196 -13.02 6.29 1.00
CA PRO A 196 -12.91 6.58 -0.43
C PRO A 196 -11.63 7.38 -0.72
N GLY A 197 -10.88 6.96 -1.74
CA GLY A 197 -9.59 7.59 -2.08
C GLY A 197 -8.36 7.04 -1.33
N HIS A 198 -8.53 6.13 -0.36
CA HIS A 198 -7.38 5.55 0.34
C HIS A 198 -6.46 4.76 -0.60
N MET A 199 -7.03 4.05 -1.57
CA MET A 199 -6.25 3.36 -2.60
C MET A 199 -5.42 4.32 -3.45
N GLU A 200 -5.94 5.49 -3.77
CA GLU A 200 -5.18 6.53 -4.48
C GLU A 200 -4.03 7.05 -3.62
N SER A 201 -4.26 7.26 -2.33
CA SER A 201 -3.22 7.66 -1.38
C SER A 201 -2.10 6.62 -1.28
N ILE A 202 -2.46 5.33 -1.24
CA ILE A 202 -1.51 4.21 -1.29
C ILE A 202 -0.69 4.24 -2.58
N ASN A 203 -1.33 4.39 -3.73
CA ASN A 203 -0.66 4.46 -5.03
C ASN A 203 0.30 5.65 -5.12
N ARG A 204 -0.10 6.82 -4.59
CA ARG A 204 0.77 8.01 -4.51
C ARG A 204 1.96 7.78 -3.58
N ALA A 205 1.75 7.14 -2.43
CA ALA A 205 2.83 6.83 -1.51
C ALA A 205 3.85 5.87 -2.15
N PHE A 206 3.38 4.82 -2.82
CA PHE A 206 4.26 3.94 -3.56
C PHE A 206 4.97 4.63 -4.73
N ALA A 207 4.33 5.57 -5.43
CA ALA A 207 4.99 6.33 -6.48
C ALA A 207 6.15 7.19 -5.94
N ARG A 208 6.06 7.65 -4.69
CA ARG A 208 7.12 8.41 -4.02
C ARG A 208 8.22 7.57 -3.38
N LEU A 209 8.07 6.26 -3.35
CA LEU A 209 9.03 5.37 -2.74
C LEU A 209 10.30 5.29 -3.59
N ASP A 210 11.42 5.76 -3.04
CA ASP A 210 12.73 5.80 -3.70
C ASP A 210 13.47 4.49 -3.46
N LEU A 211 13.78 3.77 -4.55
CA LEU A 211 14.55 2.52 -4.48
C LEU A 211 16.06 2.72 -4.73
N GLU A 212 16.46 3.91 -5.16
CA GLU A 212 17.88 4.20 -5.41
C GLU A 212 18.61 4.55 -4.12
N LYS A 213 17.86 5.04 -3.12
CA LYS A 213 18.43 5.37 -1.80
C LYS A 213 18.50 4.15 -0.89
N GLU A 214 19.39 4.26 0.08
CA GLU A 214 19.48 3.28 1.16
C GLU A 214 18.19 3.24 1.97
N VAL A 215 17.69 2.03 2.21
CA VAL A 215 16.50 1.79 3.01
C VAL A 215 16.81 1.86 4.50
N TYR A 216 15.80 2.10 5.32
CA TYR A 216 15.92 2.02 6.78
C TYR A 216 15.99 0.55 7.22
N PRO A 217 16.66 0.24 8.36
CA PRO A 217 16.59 -1.08 8.95
C PRO A 217 15.13 -1.50 9.18
N PHE A 218 14.75 -2.65 8.62
CA PHE A 218 13.36 -3.12 8.69
C PHE A 218 12.92 -3.36 10.13
N SER A 219 13.82 -3.89 10.98
CA SER A 219 13.56 -4.11 12.40
C SER A 219 13.11 -2.83 13.13
N GLU A 220 13.78 -1.71 12.87
CA GLU A 220 13.45 -0.43 13.51
C GLU A 220 12.07 0.09 13.08
N VAL A 221 11.73 -0.04 11.79
CA VAL A 221 10.42 0.37 11.28
C VAL A 221 9.33 -0.54 11.84
N PHE A 222 9.62 -1.84 11.91
CA PHE A 222 8.67 -2.83 12.38
C PHE A 222 8.37 -2.67 13.88
N GLU A 223 9.39 -2.58 14.74
CA GLU A 223 9.24 -2.40 16.19
C GLU A 223 8.45 -1.14 16.52
N ARG A 224 8.79 -0.02 15.90
CA ARG A 224 8.11 1.27 16.12
C ARG A 224 6.61 1.20 15.80
N GLU A 225 6.22 0.48 14.76
CA GLU A 225 4.83 0.42 14.32
C GLU A 225 4.02 -0.68 15.03
N LEU A 226 4.70 -1.59 15.75
CA LEU A 226 4.03 -2.60 16.58
C LEU A 226 3.57 -2.07 17.93
N GLU A 227 4.33 -1.15 18.53
CA GLU A 227 4.03 -0.61 19.86
C GLU A 227 2.68 0.15 19.90
N GLU A 228 2.19 0.64 18.76
CA GLU A 228 0.97 1.46 18.68
C GLU A 228 -0.33 0.64 18.64
N GLU A 229 -0.34 -0.72 18.72
CA GLU A 229 -1.53 -1.43 18.26
C GLU A 229 -2.08 -2.61 19.07
N GLY A 230 -3.43 -2.74 18.98
CA GLY A 230 -4.25 -3.75 19.62
C GLY A 230 -4.23 -5.13 18.92
N LYS A 231 -4.78 -6.14 19.63
CA LYS A 231 -4.78 -7.57 19.26
C LYS A 231 -5.62 -7.95 18.03
N ASP A 232 -6.35 -7.00 17.41
CA ASP A 232 -7.36 -7.28 16.38
C ASP A 232 -6.89 -6.94 14.95
N ILE A 233 -5.59 -7.03 14.66
CA ILE A 233 -5.00 -6.65 13.39
C ILE A 233 -4.24 -7.83 12.80
N ALA A 234 -4.62 -8.26 11.59
CA ALA A 234 -3.84 -9.23 10.84
C ALA A 234 -2.63 -8.54 10.21
N THR A 235 -1.47 -9.18 10.30
CA THR A 235 -0.24 -8.66 9.72
C THR A 235 0.22 -9.55 8.58
N LEU A 236 0.54 -8.93 7.44
CA LEU A 236 1.12 -9.57 6.26
C LEU A 236 2.52 -9.01 6.03
N PHE A 237 3.47 -9.89 5.80
CA PHE A 237 4.83 -9.52 5.43
C PHE A 237 5.10 -9.82 3.96
N LEU A 238 5.63 -8.84 3.25
CA LEU A 238 6.15 -8.97 1.89
C LEU A 238 7.63 -8.61 1.91
N SER A 239 8.49 -9.54 1.55
CA SER A 239 9.94 -9.34 1.58
C SER A 239 10.65 -10.06 0.46
N VAL A 240 11.70 -9.46 -0.03
CA VAL A 240 12.70 -10.08 -0.90
C VAL A 240 13.78 -10.74 -0.05
N ASP A 241 14.01 -10.21 1.15
CA ASP A 241 15.02 -10.73 2.08
C ASP A 241 14.61 -12.09 2.64
N ARG A 242 15.54 -13.05 2.56
CA ARG A 242 15.41 -14.43 3.07
C ARG A 242 16.42 -14.71 4.19
N SER A 243 17.05 -13.69 4.75
CA SER A 243 18.05 -13.84 5.80
C SER A 243 17.46 -14.54 7.03
N ALA A 244 18.33 -15.23 7.78
CA ALA A 244 17.94 -15.88 9.02
C ALA A 244 17.43 -14.83 10.05
N ALA A 245 18.03 -13.64 10.07
CA ALA A 245 17.64 -12.54 10.94
C ALA A 245 16.20 -12.08 10.69
N PHE A 246 15.81 -11.92 9.41
CA PHE A 246 14.43 -11.57 9.05
C PHE A 246 13.45 -12.69 9.42
N GLN A 247 13.82 -13.96 9.21
CA GLN A 247 12.97 -15.10 9.59
C GLN A 247 12.80 -15.22 11.10
N GLU A 248 13.83 -14.96 11.89
CA GLU A 248 13.76 -14.92 13.36
C GLU A 248 12.86 -13.79 13.84
N LEU A 249 12.98 -12.60 13.26
CA LEU A 249 12.14 -11.45 13.56
C LEU A 249 10.66 -11.82 13.38
N ILE A 250 10.28 -12.41 12.25
CA ILE A 250 8.88 -12.80 12.00
C ILE A 250 8.42 -13.90 12.96
N ARG A 251 9.26 -14.91 13.26
CA ARG A 251 8.89 -16.00 14.20
C ARG A 251 8.64 -15.51 15.61
N HIS A 252 9.31 -14.46 16.02
CA HIS A 252 9.12 -13.88 17.35
C HIS A 252 7.73 -13.23 17.50
N PHE A 253 7.13 -12.80 16.39
CA PHE A 253 5.83 -12.10 16.35
C PHE A 253 4.65 -12.96 15.85
N ALA A 254 4.87 -14.15 15.35
CA ALA A 254 3.82 -15.07 14.89
C ALA A 254 3.27 -15.92 16.04
#